data_3103a1e7063072ea9ac1fc2aafab638b
#
_entry.id   3103a1e7063072ea9ac1fc2aafab638b
#
_cell.length_a   1.000
_cell.length_b   1.000
_cell.length_c   1.000
_cell.angle_alpha   90.00
_cell.angle_beta   90.00
_cell.angle_gamma   90.00
#
_symmetry.space_group_name_H-M   'P 1'
#
loop_
_entity.id
_entity.type
_entity.pdbx_description
1 polymer ?
#
loop_
_entity_poly.entity_id
_entity_poly.type
_entity_poly.pdbx_seq_one_letter_code
_entity_poly.pdbx_strand_id
1 'polypeptide(L)'
;MRLGGRLQAAIEVLTDIEARHRPVPDALKDWGLSHRFAGSGDRAAISNLVHDALRMKLSHGFIMDGDTPAGLAIATVLRQWNISPEELAASLDGDKFAPEIPSTEHLAACLARDLSQAAPHVRADIPEWLAASFERAFGDEWEAEAQAMTARPPLDLRVNTLATDRDQVLEAFAEQGAHATRLAPNGIRIEPGVGPQRQIAATSEVSFARGWFEIQDEGSQLAAGLAGAAAGEKVLDYCAGGGGKSLAFAAMMNNEGSINAYDADRRRLAPMVERIRRAGAEIIYIKERASQLAGLEGRMDRVLIDAPCTGTGTWRRRPDAKWRISEKNIADRTADQDKVLEDASIYVRPGGELAY
;
A
#
# COMPACT_ATOMS: atom_id res chain seq x y z
N MET A 1 -5.51 -5.58 25.73
CA MET A 1 -6.27 -6.82 25.53
C MET A 1 -5.30 -8.01 25.52
N ARG A 2 -5.75 -9.22 25.97
CA ARG A 2 -5.00 -10.46 25.76
C ARG A 2 -5.10 -10.92 24.30
N LEU A 3 -4.33 -11.92 23.90
CA LEU A 3 -4.34 -12.45 22.52
C LEU A 3 -5.74 -12.94 22.12
N GLY A 4 -6.45 -13.63 23.00
CA GLY A 4 -7.81 -14.12 22.74
C GLY A 4 -8.78 -13.03 22.33
N GLY A 5 -8.82 -11.93 23.09
CA GLY A 5 -9.68 -10.81 22.75
C GLY A 5 -9.29 -10.08 21.46
N ARG A 6 -7.99 -10.05 21.10
CA ARG A 6 -7.53 -9.50 19.81
C ARG A 6 -7.88 -10.41 18.64
N LEU A 7 -7.79 -11.73 18.85
CA LEU A 7 -8.16 -12.74 17.86
C LEU A 7 -9.67 -12.69 17.58
N GLN A 8 -10.50 -12.65 18.64
CA GLN A 8 -11.95 -12.50 18.50
C GLN A 8 -12.33 -11.23 17.75
N ALA A 9 -11.71 -10.11 18.08
CA ALA A 9 -11.92 -8.84 17.39
C ALA A 9 -11.55 -8.90 15.89
N ALA A 10 -10.45 -9.57 15.55
CA ALA A 10 -10.06 -9.76 14.16
C ALA A 10 -11.07 -10.64 13.40
N ILE A 11 -11.60 -11.68 14.03
CA ILE A 11 -12.67 -12.54 13.48
C ILE A 11 -13.92 -11.71 13.19
N GLU A 12 -14.35 -10.85 14.13
CA GLU A 12 -15.51 -9.96 13.95
C GLU A 12 -15.31 -9.01 12.76
N VAL A 13 -14.13 -8.40 12.64
CA VAL A 13 -13.81 -7.50 11.53
C VAL A 13 -13.75 -8.25 10.19
N LEU A 14 -13.14 -9.44 10.14
CA LEU A 14 -13.11 -10.27 8.93
C LEU A 14 -14.52 -10.71 8.51
N THR A 15 -15.37 -11.08 9.47
CA THR A 15 -16.77 -11.42 9.23
C THR A 15 -17.55 -10.24 8.64
N ASP A 16 -17.35 -9.03 9.16
CA ASP A 16 -17.98 -7.81 8.63
C ASP A 16 -17.50 -7.49 7.21
N ILE A 17 -16.20 -7.65 6.94
CA ILE A 17 -15.62 -7.45 5.60
C ILE A 17 -16.24 -8.44 4.60
N GLU A 18 -16.33 -9.71 4.95
CA GLU A 18 -16.89 -10.74 4.09
C GLU A 18 -18.37 -10.53 3.82
N ALA A 19 -19.16 -10.30 4.86
CA ALA A 19 -20.61 -10.13 4.75
C ALA A 19 -21.02 -8.88 3.96
N ARG A 20 -20.23 -7.82 4.01
CA ARG A 20 -20.57 -6.50 3.40
C ARG A 20 -19.68 -6.10 2.24
N HIS A 21 -18.70 -6.92 1.87
CA HIS A 21 -17.73 -6.62 0.80
C HIS A 21 -17.09 -5.22 0.90
N ARG A 22 -16.79 -4.79 2.12
CA ARG A 22 -16.33 -3.43 2.43
C ARG A 22 -14.80 -3.35 2.61
N PRO A 23 -14.22 -2.13 2.45
CA PRO A 23 -12.81 -1.91 2.70
C PRO A 23 -12.41 -2.16 4.15
N VAL A 24 -11.21 -2.73 4.38
CA VAL A 24 -10.65 -2.98 5.72
C VAL A 24 -10.60 -1.72 6.59
N PRO A 25 -10.17 -0.54 6.09
CA PRO A 25 -10.12 0.67 6.93
C PRO A 25 -11.48 1.05 7.51
N ASP A 26 -12.56 0.87 6.73
CA ASP A 26 -13.92 1.20 7.17
C ASP A 26 -14.40 0.21 8.23
N ALA A 27 -14.17 -1.09 8.03
CA ALA A 27 -14.52 -2.12 9.00
C ALA A 27 -13.76 -1.93 10.33
N LEU A 28 -12.45 -1.70 10.28
CA LEU A 28 -11.63 -1.44 11.46
C LEU A 28 -12.03 -0.14 12.18
N LYS A 29 -12.38 0.90 11.43
CA LYS A 29 -12.86 2.16 12.01
C LYS A 29 -14.16 1.97 12.78
N ASP A 30 -15.14 1.31 12.18
CA ASP A 30 -16.45 1.09 12.81
C ASP A 30 -16.33 0.17 14.02
N TRP A 31 -15.53 -0.91 13.91
CA TRP A 31 -15.22 -1.76 15.05
C TRP A 31 -14.59 -0.94 16.19
N GLY A 32 -13.61 -0.11 15.85
CA GLY A 32 -12.93 0.74 16.83
C GLY A 32 -13.82 1.80 17.49
N LEU A 33 -14.83 2.31 16.79
CA LEU A 33 -15.83 3.23 17.37
C LEU A 33 -16.75 2.54 18.37
N SER A 34 -17.10 1.29 18.11
CA SER A 34 -17.95 0.45 18.99
C SER A 34 -17.19 -0.12 20.19
N HIS A 35 -15.84 -0.25 20.08
CA HIS A 35 -14.96 -0.87 21.07
C HIS A 35 -13.93 0.13 21.61
N ARG A 36 -14.41 1.20 22.25
CA ARG A 36 -13.55 2.32 22.71
C ARG A 36 -12.52 1.93 23.77
N PHE A 37 -12.71 0.79 24.44
CA PHE A 37 -11.76 0.25 25.41
C PHE A 37 -10.46 -0.27 24.77
N ALA A 38 -10.46 -0.57 23.47
CA ALA A 38 -9.28 -1.04 22.76
C ALA A 38 -8.29 0.12 22.56
N GLY A 39 -7.13 0.02 23.20
CA GLY A 39 -6.04 0.99 23.08
C GLY A 39 -5.36 0.96 21.70
N SER A 40 -4.45 1.91 21.45
CA SER A 40 -3.76 2.01 20.15
C SER A 40 -2.95 0.77 19.80
N GLY A 41 -2.30 0.13 20.79
CA GLY A 41 -1.58 -1.13 20.60
C GLY A 41 -2.49 -2.30 20.24
N ASP A 42 -3.67 -2.40 20.86
CA ASP A 42 -4.65 -3.43 20.54
C ASP A 42 -5.20 -3.24 19.11
N ARG A 43 -5.55 -2.00 18.74
CA ARG A 43 -6.03 -1.67 17.40
C ARG A 43 -4.99 -1.98 16.34
N ALA A 44 -3.71 -1.72 16.60
CA ALA A 44 -2.63 -2.07 15.68
C ALA A 44 -2.49 -3.59 15.52
N ALA A 45 -2.54 -4.36 16.62
CA ALA A 45 -2.47 -5.82 16.57
C ALA A 45 -3.66 -6.44 15.82
N ILE A 46 -4.88 -5.96 16.08
CA ILE A 46 -6.09 -6.39 15.37
C ILE A 46 -5.98 -6.05 13.86
N SER A 47 -5.55 -4.84 13.54
CA SER A 47 -5.32 -4.42 12.16
C SER A 47 -4.30 -5.32 11.45
N ASN A 48 -3.20 -5.66 12.11
CA ASN A 48 -2.20 -6.57 11.57
C ASN A 48 -2.79 -7.95 11.29
N LEU A 49 -3.54 -8.53 12.23
CA LEU A 49 -4.22 -9.82 12.05
C LEU A 49 -5.12 -9.81 10.82
N VAL A 50 -5.98 -8.80 10.70
CA VAL A 50 -6.92 -8.67 9.57
C VAL A 50 -6.18 -8.55 8.24
N HIS A 51 -5.17 -7.69 8.17
CA HIS A 51 -4.41 -7.50 6.94
C HIS A 51 -3.59 -8.73 6.55
N ASP A 52 -2.94 -9.40 7.52
CA ASP A 52 -2.16 -10.60 7.27
C ASP A 52 -3.06 -11.76 6.81
N ALA A 53 -4.22 -11.95 7.45
CA ALA A 53 -5.21 -12.94 7.06
C ALA A 53 -5.66 -12.74 5.60
N LEU A 54 -5.92 -11.49 5.20
CA LEU A 54 -6.34 -11.18 3.83
C LEU A 54 -5.20 -11.25 2.81
N ARG A 55 -3.95 -11.07 3.22
CA ARG A 55 -2.80 -11.28 2.31
C ARG A 55 -2.70 -12.72 1.86
N MET A 56 -2.97 -13.66 2.75
CA MET A 56 -2.81 -15.10 2.57
C MET A 56 -4.14 -15.87 2.68
N LYS A 57 -5.22 -15.27 2.18
CA LYS A 57 -6.58 -15.80 2.33
C LYS A 57 -6.70 -17.23 1.79
N LEU A 58 -6.22 -17.50 0.57
CA LEU A 58 -6.40 -18.80 -0.06
C LEU A 58 -5.45 -19.86 0.53
N SER A 59 -4.18 -19.50 0.75
CA SER A 59 -3.23 -20.44 1.35
C SER A 59 -3.60 -20.77 2.79
N HIS A 60 -4.09 -19.82 3.57
CA HIS A 60 -4.63 -20.06 4.92
C HIS A 60 -5.90 -20.92 4.86
N GLY A 61 -6.80 -20.62 3.93
CA GLY A 61 -8.01 -21.42 3.71
C GLY A 61 -7.70 -22.85 3.36
N PHE A 62 -6.72 -23.10 2.47
CA PHE A 62 -6.26 -24.46 2.14
C PHE A 62 -5.72 -25.19 3.37
N ILE A 63 -4.90 -24.54 4.17
CA ILE A 63 -4.34 -25.12 5.41
C ILE A 63 -5.43 -25.46 6.40
N MET A 64 -6.42 -24.59 6.60
CA MET A 64 -7.47 -24.75 7.60
C MET A 64 -8.69 -25.52 7.12
N ASP A 65 -8.68 -26.03 5.88
CA ASP A 65 -9.81 -26.73 5.24
C ASP A 65 -11.07 -25.85 5.10
N GLY A 66 -10.87 -24.59 4.86
CA GLY A 66 -11.93 -23.60 4.64
C GLY A 66 -11.45 -22.18 4.94
N ASP A 67 -12.08 -21.22 4.27
CA ASP A 67 -11.71 -19.80 4.35
C ASP A 67 -12.57 -18.99 5.34
N THR A 68 -13.05 -19.66 6.40
CA THR A 68 -13.83 -18.98 7.45
C THR A 68 -13.00 -17.88 8.12
N PRO A 69 -13.62 -16.75 8.52
CA PRO A 69 -12.94 -15.68 9.28
C PRO A 69 -12.13 -16.18 10.49
N ALA A 70 -12.67 -17.15 11.23
CA ALA A 70 -11.98 -17.76 12.36
C ALA A 70 -10.76 -18.57 11.90
N GLY A 71 -10.91 -19.43 10.89
CA GLY A 71 -9.82 -20.22 10.33
C GLY A 71 -8.69 -19.34 9.82
N LEU A 72 -9.00 -18.28 9.06
CA LEU A 72 -8.02 -17.33 8.54
C LEU A 72 -7.26 -16.60 9.65
N ALA A 73 -7.95 -16.14 10.70
CA ALA A 73 -7.33 -15.46 11.84
C ALA A 73 -6.42 -16.41 12.64
N ILE A 74 -6.86 -17.64 12.89
CA ILE A 74 -6.06 -18.68 13.58
C ILE A 74 -4.83 -19.04 12.74
N ALA A 75 -4.98 -19.32 11.44
CA ALA A 75 -3.85 -19.62 10.55
C ALA A 75 -2.81 -18.49 10.54
N THR A 76 -3.25 -17.24 10.58
CA THR A 76 -2.36 -16.08 10.65
C THR A 76 -1.51 -16.11 11.92
N VAL A 77 -2.11 -16.37 13.07
CA VAL A 77 -1.38 -16.45 14.35
C VAL A 77 -0.39 -17.61 14.33
N LEU A 78 -0.79 -18.76 13.82
CA LEU A 78 0.08 -19.94 13.77
C LEU A 78 1.24 -19.78 12.78
N ARG A 79 0.95 -19.35 11.54
CA ARG A 79 1.93 -19.38 10.44
C ARG A 79 2.74 -18.08 10.32
N GLN A 80 2.12 -16.93 10.56
CA GLN A 80 2.79 -15.64 10.34
C GLN A 80 3.33 -15.04 11.63
N TRP A 81 2.66 -15.29 12.74
CA TRP A 81 3.13 -14.85 14.05
C TRP A 81 3.98 -15.90 14.75
N ASN A 82 4.15 -17.11 14.13
CA ASN A 82 4.96 -18.22 14.61
C ASN A 82 4.60 -18.64 16.06
N ILE A 83 3.32 -18.67 16.38
CA ILE A 83 2.81 -19.17 17.66
C ILE A 83 2.41 -20.63 17.44
N SER A 84 2.94 -21.57 18.24
CA SER A 84 2.56 -22.97 18.14
C SER A 84 1.11 -23.21 18.58
N PRO A 85 0.47 -24.34 18.16
CA PRO A 85 -0.87 -24.70 18.64
C PRO A 85 -0.97 -24.76 20.17
N GLU A 86 0.05 -25.26 20.84
CA GLU A 86 0.13 -25.37 22.29
C GLU A 86 0.24 -24.00 22.96
N GLU A 87 1.11 -23.12 22.42
CA GLU A 87 1.26 -21.75 22.91
C GLU A 87 -0.04 -20.95 22.68
N LEU A 88 -0.71 -21.15 21.55
CA LEU A 88 -1.99 -20.51 21.27
C LEU A 88 -3.04 -20.98 22.31
N ALA A 89 -3.22 -22.29 22.50
CA ALA A 89 -4.15 -22.84 23.46
C ALA A 89 -3.88 -22.31 24.89
N ALA A 90 -2.62 -22.32 25.32
CA ALA A 90 -2.21 -21.81 26.63
C ALA A 90 -2.47 -20.30 26.78
N SER A 91 -2.29 -19.52 25.73
CA SER A 91 -2.53 -18.05 25.75
C SER A 91 -4.02 -17.68 25.81
N LEU A 92 -4.89 -18.59 25.37
CA LEU A 92 -6.34 -18.42 25.38
C LEU A 92 -6.97 -18.95 26.66
N ASP A 93 -6.27 -19.80 27.43
CA ASP A 93 -6.80 -20.40 28.64
C ASP A 93 -7.21 -19.34 29.67
N GLY A 94 -8.42 -19.47 30.19
CA GLY A 94 -9.02 -18.53 31.14
C GLY A 94 -9.31 -17.13 30.56
N ASP A 95 -9.18 -16.91 29.25
CA ASP A 95 -9.60 -15.66 28.60
C ASP A 95 -11.06 -15.76 28.13
N LYS A 96 -11.98 -15.18 28.92
CA LYS A 96 -13.42 -15.18 28.63
C LYS A 96 -13.81 -14.50 27.30
N PHE A 97 -12.90 -13.81 26.68
CA PHE A 97 -13.11 -13.12 25.39
C PHE A 97 -12.42 -13.86 24.23
N ALA A 98 -11.76 -14.99 24.49
CA ALA A 98 -11.17 -15.80 23.47
C ALA A 98 -12.24 -16.49 22.63
N PRO A 99 -12.03 -16.63 21.31
CA PRO A 99 -12.87 -17.49 20.48
C PRO A 99 -12.63 -18.96 20.82
N GLU A 100 -13.59 -19.80 20.48
CA GLU A 100 -13.36 -21.24 20.45
C GLU A 100 -12.35 -21.57 19.33
N ILE A 101 -11.39 -22.44 19.63
CA ILE A 101 -10.41 -22.92 18.66
C ILE A 101 -10.46 -24.44 18.55
N PRO A 102 -10.07 -25.02 17.38
CA PRO A 102 -9.87 -26.46 17.26
C PRO A 102 -8.84 -26.98 18.25
N SER A 103 -8.82 -28.29 18.49
CA SER A 103 -7.83 -28.91 19.37
C SER A 103 -6.40 -28.71 18.82
N THR A 104 -5.41 -28.77 19.71
CA THR A 104 -3.99 -28.65 19.33
C THR A 104 -3.57 -29.70 18.31
N GLU A 105 -4.07 -30.94 18.44
CA GLU A 105 -3.81 -32.02 17.49
C GLU A 105 -4.41 -31.71 16.11
N HIS A 106 -5.62 -31.16 16.08
CA HIS A 106 -6.25 -30.75 14.82
C HIS A 106 -5.47 -29.61 14.14
N LEU A 107 -5.08 -28.58 14.93
CA LEU A 107 -4.29 -27.47 14.40
C LEU A 107 -2.92 -27.94 13.90
N ALA A 108 -2.27 -28.86 14.59
CA ALA A 108 -1.01 -29.46 14.14
C ALA A 108 -1.19 -30.25 12.82
N ALA A 109 -2.28 -31.01 12.69
CA ALA A 109 -2.62 -31.71 11.45
C ALA A 109 -2.89 -30.74 10.28
N CYS A 110 -3.56 -29.62 10.55
CA CYS A 110 -3.74 -28.54 9.57
C CYS A 110 -2.40 -27.97 9.10
N LEU A 111 -1.52 -27.63 10.04
CA LEU A 111 -0.20 -27.09 9.72
C LEU A 111 0.72 -28.07 8.96
N ALA A 112 0.49 -29.38 9.11
CA ALA A 112 1.22 -30.41 8.37
C ALA A 112 0.78 -30.56 6.90
N ARG A 113 -0.28 -29.88 6.47
CA ARG A 113 -0.73 -29.92 5.07
C ARG A 113 0.32 -29.31 4.15
N ASP A 114 0.64 -30.04 3.11
CA ASP A 114 1.61 -29.60 2.11
C ASP A 114 0.99 -28.63 1.11
N LEU A 115 1.31 -27.36 1.25
CA LEU A 115 0.83 -26.30 0.36
C LEU A 115 1.26 -26.50 -1.11
N SER A 116 2.30 -27.28 -1.37
CA SER A 116 2.71 -27.60 -2.76
C SER A 116 1.66 -28.38 -3.53
N GLN A 117 0.75 -29.07 -2.83
CA GLN A 117 -0.38 -29.78 -3.41
C GLN A 117 -1.57 -28.89 -3.75
N ALA A 118 -1.55 -27.63 -3.32
CA ALA A 118 -2.60 -26.67 -3.65
C ALA A 118 -2.51 -26.20 -5.11
N ALA A 119 -3.63 -25.74 -5.67
CA ALA A 119 -3.64 -25.15 -7.00
C ALA A 119 -2.72 -23.92 -7.07
N PRO A 120 -2.12 -23.58 -8.24
CA PRO A 120 -1.17 -22.48 -8.37
C PRO A 120 -1.68 -21.13 -7.84
N HIS A 121 -2.92 -20.77 -8.16
CA HIS A 121 -3.53 -19.52 -7.67
C HIS A 121 -3.70 -19.48 -6.13
N VAL A 122 -3.87 -20.64 -5.49
CA VAL A 122 -3.93 -20.78 -4.03
C VAL A 122 -2.55 -20.56 -3.42
N ARG A 123 -1.51 -21.16 -4.01
CA ARG A 123 -0.11 -20.92 -3.58
C ARG A 123 0.30 -19.46 -3.75
N ALA A 124 -0.19 -18.84 -4.83
CA ALA A 124 0.05 -17.43 -5.15
C ALA A 124 -0.85 -16.44 -4.37
N ASP A 125 -1.85 -16.94 -3.64
CA ASP A 125 -2.82 -16.11 -2.91
C ASP A 125 -3.50 -15.03 -3.79
N ILE A 126 -3.90 -15.39 -5.00
CA ILE A 126 -4.65 -14.51 -5.91
C ILE A 126 -5.97 -15.17 -6.36
N PRO A 127 -7.00 -14.39 -6.73
CA PRO A 127 -8.19 -14.94 -7.36
C PRO A 127 -7.84 -15.78 -8.60
N GLU A 128 -8.44 -16.97 -8.75
CA GLU A 128 -8.14 -17.91 -9.82
C GLU A 128 -8.22 -17.27 -11.22
N TRP A 129 -9.27 -16.46 -11.47
CA TRP A 129 -9.48 -15.81 -12.75
C TRP A 129 -8.37 -14.81 -13.16
N LEU A 130 -7.54 -14.36 -12.20
CA LEU A 130 -6.39 -13.49 -12.47
C LEU A 130 -5.13 -14.26 -12.86
N ALA A 131 -5.04 -15.55 -12.60
CA ALA A 131 -3.83 -16.35 -12.83
C ALA A 131 -3.32 -16.21 -14.27
N ALA A 132 -4.20 -16.33 -15.27
CA ALA A 132 -3.83 -16.17 -16.67
C ALA A 132 -3.29 -14.76 -17.02
N SER A 133 -3.71 -13.73 -16.28
CA SER A 133 -3.19 -12.36 -16.49
C SER A 133 -1.80 -12.20 -15.87
N PHE A 134 -1.55 -12.83 -14.72
CA PHE A 134 -0.23 -12.87 -14.10
C PHE A 134 0.76 -13.68 -14.95
N GLU A 135 0.36 -14.84 -15.45
CA GLU A 135 1.17 -15.66 -16.33
C GLU A 135 1.57 -14.92 -17.62
N ARG A 136 0.63 -14.17 -18.24
CA ARG A 136 0.96 -13.33 -19.40
C ARG A 136 1.97 -12.22 -19.08
N ALA A 137 1.91 -11.67 -17.86
CA ALA A 137 2.78 -10.55 -17.45
C ALA A 137 4.17 -11.00 -17.00
N PHE A 138 4.28 -12.16 -16.33
CA PHE A 138 5.49 -12.60 -15.63
C PHE A 138 6.03 -13.95 -16.10
N GLY A 139 5.37 -14.60 -17.07
CA GLY A 139 5.79 -15.91 -17.57
C GLY A 139 5.83 -16.97 -16.45
N ASP A 140 6.85 -17.80 -16.43
CA ASP A 140 7.02 -18.89 -15.47
C ASP A 140 7.21 -18.40 -14.01
N GLU A 141 7.57 -17.12 -13.80
CA GLU A 141 7.82 -16.56 -12.47
C GLU A 141 6.55 -16.00 -11.82
N TRP A 142 5.39 -16.09 -12.46
CA TRP A 142 4.17 -15.41 -12.01
C TRP A 142 3.71 -15.79 -10.59
N GLU A 143 3.91 -17.07 -10.17
CA GLU A 143 3.57 -17.48 -8.79
C GLU A 143 4.47 -16.76 -7.77
N ALA A 144 5.77 -16.71 -8.05
CA ALA A 144 6.74 -16.05 -7.16
C ALA A 144 6.47 -14.55 -7.05
N GLU A 145 6.16 -13.89 -8.18
CA GLU A 145 5.79 -12.48 -8.21
C GLU A 145 4.50 -12.20 -7.43
N ALA A 146 3.47 -13.05 -7.59
CA ALA A 146 2.24 -12.93 -6.82
C ALA A 146 2.47 -13.18 -5.32
N GLN A 147 3.28 -14.18 -4.95
CA GLN A 147 3.67 -14.45 -3.57
C GLN A 147 4.42 -13.26 -2.94
N ALA A 148 5.28 -12.57 -3.68
CA ALA A 148 5.96 -11.38 -3.20
C ALA A 148 4.98 -10.26 -2.78
N MET A 149 3.77 -10.25 -3.36
CA MET A 149 2.70 -9.30 -3.01
C MET A 149 1.96 -9.68 -1.71
N THR A 150 2.22 -10.85 -1.10
CA THR A 150 1.60 -11.26 0.16
C THR A 150 2.38 -10.78 1.39
N ALA A 151 3.64 -10.40 1.25
CA ALA A 151 4.47 -9.92 2.34
C ALA A 151 3.94 -8.59 2.92
N ARG A 152 4.19 -8.35 4.21
CA ARG A 152 3.94 -7.02 4.77
C ARG A 152 4.77 -5.96 4.04
N PRO A 153 4.20 -4.80 3.71
CA PRO A 153 4.96 -3.75 3.06
C PRO A 153 5.95 -3.12 4.05
N PRO A 154 7.17 -2.81 3.62
CA PRO A 154 8.03 -1.93 4.37
C PRO A 154 7.47 -0.51 4.41
N LEU A 155 8.01 0.32 5.28
CA LEU A 155 7.80 1.76 5.26
C LEU A 155 8.94 2.39 4.46
N ASP A 156 8.62 2.86 3.25
CA ASP A 156 9.58 3.58 2.43
C ASP A 156 9.37 5.08 2.55
N LEU A 157 10.48 5.79 2.74
CA LEU A 157 10.56 7.24 2.81
C LEU A 157 11.35 7.75 1.60
N ARG A 158 10.87 8.81 0.96
CA ARG A 158 11.64 9.56 -0.01
C ARG A 158 12.18 10.81 0.65
N VAL A 159 13.48 10.95 0.71
CA VAL A 159 14.14 12.15 1.23
C VAL A 159 13.82 13.35 0.34
N ASN A 160 13.50 14.46 0.96
CA ASN A 160 13.29 15.75 0.30
C ASN A 160 14.61 16.51 0.21
N THR A 161 15.26 16.45 -0.93
CA THR A 161 16.57 17.09 -1.16
C THR A 161 16.54 18.62 -1.16
N LEU A 162 15.35 19.24 -1.15
CA LEU A 162 15.20 20.69 -0.92
C LEU A 162 15.45 21.06 0.54
N ALA A 163 15.25 20.14 1.48
CA ALA A 163 15.29 20.42 2.92
C ALA A 163 16.46 19.73 3.64
N THR A 164 16.93 18.60 3.15
CA THR A 164 17.93 17.77 3.85
C THR A 164 18.58 16.78 2.89
N ASP A 165 19.55 16.00 3.39
CA ASP A 165 20.15 14.86 2.70
C ASP A 165 19.70 13.51 3.29
N ARG A 166 20.09 12.42 2.63
CA ARG A 166 19.70 11.06 3.04
C ARG A 166 20.32 10.64 4.36
N ASP A 167 21.54 11.06 4.63
CA ASP A 167 22.28 10.63 5.82
C ASP A 167 21.63 11.19 7.10
N GLN A 168 21.17 12.44 7.07
CA GLN A 168 20.42 13.05 8.18
C GLN A 168 19.11 12.32 8.48
N VAL A 169 18.39 11.87 7.45
CA VAL A 169 17.15 11.11 7.66
C VAL A 169 17.46 9.69 8.14
N LEU A 170 18.51 9.04 7.63
CA LEU A 170 18.97 7.74 8.14
C LEU A 170 19.34 7.81 9.62
N GLU A 171 20.05 8.84 10.04
CA GLU A 171 20.39 9.07 11.44
C GLU A 171 19.12 9.26 12.30
N ALA A 172 18.15 10.04 11.81
CA ALA A 172 16.90 10.28 12.52
C ALA A 172 16.06 9.01 12.76
N PHE A 173 16.27 7.96 11.96
CA PHE A 173 15.57 6.66 12.07
C PHE A 173 16.52 5.49 12.35
N ALA A 174 17.73 5.75 12.85
CA ALA A 174 18.72 4.70 13.11
C ALA A 174 18.22 3.66 14.13
N GLU A 175 17.57 4.09 15.20
CA GLU A 175 16.99 3.20 16.22
C GLU A 175 15.87 2.30 15.66
N GLN A 176 15.24 2.70 14.57
CA GLN A 176 14.19 1.95 13.89
C GLN A 176 14.73 1.02 12.80
N GLY A 177 16.05 0.94 12.66
CA GLY A 177 16.72 0.07 11.68
C GLY A 177 16.57 0.56 10.23
N ALA A 178 16.44 1.87 10.06
CA ALA A 178 16.37 2.48 8.73
C ALA A 178 17.64 2.22 7.92
N HIS A 179 17.47 1.90 6.65
CA HIS A 179 18.58 1.71 5.72
C HIS A 179 18.25 2.30 4.35
N ALA A 180 19.27 2.57 3.55
CA ALA A 180 19.09 3.06 2.19
C ALA A 180 18.38 2.01 1.34
N THR A 181 17.41 2.43 0.52
CA THR A 181 16.80 1.53 -0.47
C THR A 181 17.82 1.15 -1.54
N ARG A 182 17.59 0.01 -2.17
CA ARG A 182 18.53 -0.56 -3.14
C ARG A 182 18.60 0.24 -4.45
N LEU A 183 17.49 0.77 -4.92
CA LEU A 183 17.35 1.30 -6.26
C LEU A 183 17.09 2.81 -6.27
N ALA A 184 16.28 3.34 -5.34
CA ALA A 184 16.00 4.76 -5.28
C ALA A 184 17.12 5.53 -4.56
N PRO A 185 17.80 6.50 -5.21
CA PRO A 185 18.96 7.18 -4.64
C PRO A 185 18.65 7.97 -3.36
N ASN A 186 17.42 8.48 -3.25
CA ASN A 186 16.93 9.23 -2.07
C ASN A 186 15.95 8.41 -1.23
N GLY A 187 15.90 7.11 -1.46
CA GLY A 187 15.01 6.19 -0.75
C GLY A 187 15.61 5.68 0.55
N ILE A 188 14.76 5.58 1.57
CA ILE A 188 15.07 4.96 2.86
C ILE A 188 13.97 3.94 3.14
N ARG A 189 14.35 2.80 3.68
CA ARG A 189 13.43 1.72 4.05
C ARG A 189 13.54 1.41 5.53
N ILE A 190 12.38 1.16 6.14
CA ILE A 190 12.25 0.60 7.47
C ILE A 190 11.41 -0.66 7.34
N GLU A 191 11.98 -1.80 7.74
CA GLU A 191 11.32 -3.09 7.60
C GLU A 191 10.06 -3.19 8.49
N PRO A 192 9.04 -3.94 8.06
CA PRO A 192 7.83 -4.09 8.84
C PRO A 192 8.09 -4.90 10.11
N GLY A 193 7.40 -4.54 11.19
CA GLY A 193 7.40 -5.33 12.42
C GLY A 193 6.76 -6.71 12.21
N VAL A 194 7.11 -7.66 13.08
CA VAL A 194 6.59 -9.04 13.07
C VAL A 194 5.41 -9.16 14.03
N GLY A 195 4.42 -9.98 13.67
CA GLY A 195 3.30 -10.31 14.55
C GLY A 195 2.47 -9.06 14.95
N PRO A 196 2.20 -8.87 16.26
CA PRO A 196 1.41 -7.75 16.74
C PRO A 196 2.14 -6.41 16.77
N GLN A 197 3.40 -6.36 16.39
CA GLN A 197 4.23 -5.15 16.48
C GLN A 197 3.63 -4.01 15.65
N ARG A 198 3.57 -2.84 16.29
CA ARG A 198 3.07 -1.63 15.63
C ARG A 198 4.10 -1.10 14.63
N GLN A 199 3.64 -0.74 13.44
CA GLN A 199 4.47 0.00 12.50
C GLN A 199 4.76 1.41 13.02
N ILE A 200 5.93 1.93 12.68
CA ILE A 200 6.38 3.26 13.09
C ILE A 200 5.42 4.34 12.56
N ALA A 201 5.08 5.29 13.40
CA ALA A 201 4.29 6.45 13.04
C ALA A 201 5.20 7.58 12.52
N ALA A 202 5.87 7.37 11.39
CA ALA A 202 6.85 8.32 10.85
C ALA A 202 6.30 9.75 10.68
N THR A 203 4.99 9.90 10.46
CA THR A 203 4.34 11.21 10.37
C THR A 203 4.28 11.97 11.71
N SER A 204 4.56 11.31 12.82
CA SER A 204 4.64 11.95 14.15
C SER A 204 6.04 12.46 14.49
N GLU A 205 7.02 12.19 13.64
CA GLU A 205 8.40 12.59 13.85
C GLU A 205 8.63 14.08 13.53
N VAL A 206 9.55 14.71 14.26
CA VAL A 206 9.92 16.11 14.04
C VAL A 206 10.48 16.31 12.63
N SER A 207 11.25 15.36 12.11
CA SER A 207 11.79 15.35 10.75
C SER A 207 10.70 15.39 9.68
N PHE A 208 9.56 14.72 9.89
CA PHE A 208 8.40 14.85 9.01
C PHE A 208 7.79 16.26 9.03
N ALA A 209 7.59 16.82 10.22
CA ALA A 209 7.06 18.17 10.36
C ALA A 209 7.97 19.23 9.71
N ARG A 210 9.28 18.98 9.67
CA ARG A 210 10.29 19.80 8.98
C ARG A 210 10.34 19.60 7.47
N GLY A 211 9.54 18.68 6.91
CA GLY A 211 9.53 18.41 5.49
C GLY A 211 10.75 17.64 4.96
N TRP A 212 11.47 16.93 5.83
CA TRP A 212 12.68 16.21 5.45
C TRP A 212 12.42 15.01 4.55
N PHE A 213 11.22 14.43 4.61
CA PHE A 213 10.85 13.28 3.77
C PHE A 213 9.33 13.24 3.50
N GLU A 214 8.99 12.45 2.50
CA GLU A 214 7.63 12.01 2.19
C GLU A 214 7.54 10.48 2.29
N ILE A 215 6.40 9.98 2.77
CA ILE A 215 6.12 8.54 2.72
C ILE A 215 5.76 8.19 1.27
N GLN A 216 6.64 7.44 0.61
CA GLN A 216 6.44 7.01 -0.77
C GLN A 216 7.18 5.70 -1.01
N ASP A 217 6.47 4.73 -1.59
CA ASP A 217 7.00 3.43 -2.00
C ASP A 217 8.19 3.58 -2.96
N GLU A 218 9.22 2.74 -2.82
CA GLU A 218 10.41 2.78 -3.67
C GLU A 218 10.07 2.72 -5.15
N GLY A 219 9.13 1.84 -5.56
CA GLY A 219 8.69 1.75 -6.95
C GLY A 219 8.09 3.06 -7.47
N SER A 220 7.33 3.78 -6.62
CA SER A 220 6.79 5.10 -6.99
C SER A 220 7.87 6.18 -7.06
N GLN A 221 8.94 6.07 -6.25
CA GLN A 221 10.11 6.94 -6.34
C GLN A 221 10.86 6.71 -7.65
N LEU A 222 11.04 5.44 -8.03
CA LEU A 222 11.67 5.05 -9.29
C LEU A 222 10.88 5.53 -10.50
N ALA A 223 9.55 5.39 -10.49
CA ALA A 223 8.70 5.88 -11.56
C ALA A 223 8.84 7.41 -11.76
N ALA A 224 8.91 8.18 -10.67
CA ALA A 224 9.20 9.61 -10.75
C ALA A 224 10.63 9.88 -11.27
N GLY A 225 11.63 9.12 -10.80
CA GLY A 225 13.00 9.22 -11.25
C GLY A 225 13.16 8.93 -12.74
N LEU A 226 12.50 7.88 -13.24
CA LEU A 226 12.51 7.49 -14.66
C LEU A 226 11.78 8.50 -15.55
N ALA A 227 10.73 9.13 -15.03
CA ALA A 227 10.07 10.24 -15.73
C ALA A 227 11.01 11.46 -15.90
N GLY A 228 12.03 11.62 -15.06
CA GLY A 228 13.24 12.40 -15.35
C GLY A 228 13.06 13.91 -15.46
N ALA A 229 12.19 14.56 -14.65
CA ALA A 229 12.01 16.00 -14.68
C ALA A 229 13.33 16.74 -14.36
N ALA A 230 13.68 17.75 -15.16
CA ALA A 230 14.92 18.52 -15.05
C ALA A 230 14.65 20.00 -14.69
N ALA A 231 15.66 20.64 -14.06
CA ALA A 231 15.60 22.04 -13.70
C ALA A 231 15.23 22.94 -14.90
N GLY A 232 14.32 23.89 -14.72
CA GLY A 232 13.85 24.79 -15.74
C GLY A 232 12.71 24.29 -16.61
N GLU A 233 12.37 22.99 -16.57
CA GLU A 233 11.27 22.42 -17.36
C GLU A 233 9.88 22.91 -16.91
N LYS A 234 8.94 22.84 -17.86
CA LYS A 234 7.50 22.97 -17.63
C LYS A 234 6.89 21.58 -17.61
N VAL A 235 6.43 21.15 -16.45
CA VAL A 235 5.90 19.81 -16.22
C VAL A 235 4.38 19.88 -15.99
N LEU A 236 3.65 18.89 -16.51
CA LEU A 236 2.27 18.61 -16.15
C LEU A 236 2.19 17.23 -15.52
N ASP A 237 1.77 17.15 -14.25
CA ASP A 237 1.36 15.92 -13.57
C ASP A 237 -0.17 15.81 -13.71
N TYR A 238 -0.64 15.01 -14.68
CA TYR A 238 -2.04 14.99 -15.10
C TYR A 238 -2.96 14.19 -14.19
N CYS A 239 -2.42 13.25 -13.43
CA CYS A 239 -3.15 12.45 -12.43
C CYS A 239 -2.49 12.59 -11.05
N ALA A 240 -2.27 13.84 -10.61
CA ALA A 240 -1.37 14.16 -9.52
C ALA A 240 -1.78 13.62 -8.14
N GLY A 241 -3.09 13.37 -7.92
CA GLY A 241 -3.59 12.89 -6.65
C GLY A 241 -3.10 13.77 -5.47
N GLY A 242 -2.55 13.16 -4.44
CA GLY A 242 -1.97 13.89 -3.28
C GLY A 242 -0.60 14.51 -3.53
N GLY A 243 -0.09 14.56 -4.77
CA GLY A 243 1.13 15.26 -5.16
C GLY A 243 2.44 14.51 -4.90
N GLY A 244 2.41 13.20 -4.68
CA GLY A 244 3.62 12.44 -4.36
C GLY A 244 4.71 12.55 -5.43
N LYS A 245 4.34 12.46 -6.71
CA LYS A 245 5.26 12.59 -7.84
C LYS A 245 5.57 14.05 -8.17
N SER A 246 4.58 14.95 -8.07
CA SER A 246 4.83 16.41 -8.19
C SER A 246 5.88 16.91 -7.20
N LEU A 247 5.83 16.45 -5.93
CA LEU A 247 6.83 16.80 -4.91
C LEU A 247 8.20 16.17 -5.20
N ALA A 248 8.23 14.97 -5.82
CA ALA A 248 9.48 14.37 -6.28
C ALA A 248 10.12 15.24 -7.38
N PHE A 249 9.34 15.68 -8.34
CA PHE A 249 9.80 16.55 -9.41
C PHE A 249 10.29 17.89 -8.89
N ALA A 250 9.59 18.54 -7.96
CA ALA A 250 10.04 19.80 -7.38
C ALA A 250 11.43 19.67 -6.73
N ALA A 251 11.70 18.55 -6.04
CA ALA A 251 13.00 18.25 -5.48
C ALA A 251 14.05 17.96 -6.56
N MET A 252 13.73 17.17 -7.60
CA MET A 252 14.64 16.88 -8.72
C MET A 252 14.97 18.13 -9.53
N MET A 253 14.00 19.02 -9.70
CA MET A 253 14.14 20.29 -10.40
C MET A 253 14.77 21.38 -9.54
N ASN A 254 15.08 21.11 -8.28
CA ASN A 254 15.64 22.08 -7.34
C ASN A 254 14.81 23.40 -7.25
N ASN A 255 13.47 23.29 -7.33
CA ASN A 255 12.55 24.43 -7.42
C ASN A 255 12.78 25.36 -8.62
N GLU A 256 13.36 24.88 -9.72
CA GLU A 256 13.55 25.64 -10.94
C GLU A 256 12.60 25.15 -12.04
N GLY A 257 11.76 26.04 -12.60
CA GLY A 257 10.78 25.70 -13.62
C GLY A 257 9.34 25.84 -13.14
N SER A 258 8.45 24.96 -13.61
CA SER A 258 7.04 24.96 -13.15
C SER A 258 6.41 23.57 -13.28
N ILE A 259 5.58 23.21 -12.30
CA ILE A 259 4.84 21.95 -12.27
C ILE A 259 3.35 22.28 -12.14
N ASN A 260 2.56 21.96 -13.16
CA ASN A 260 1.12 22.03 -13.12
C ASN A 260 0.58 20.68 -12.63
N ALA A 261 -0.04 20.64 -11.48
CA ALA A 261 -0.58 19.42 -10.87
C ALA A 261 -2.11 19.40 -11.01
N TYR A 262 -2.62 18.44 -11.76
CA TYR A 262 -4.05 18.27 -12.04
C TYR A 262 -4.53 16.86 -11.66
N ASP A 263 -5.74 16.76 -11.18
CA ASP A 263 -6.45 15.49 -11.02
C ASP A 263 -7.94 15.71 -11.31
N ALA A 264 -8.56 14.79 -12.04
CA ALA A 264 -9.98 14.87 -12.37
C ALA A 264 -10.88 14.84 -11.13
N ASP A 265 -10.47 14.15 -10.05
CA ASP A 265 -11.09 14.24 -8.73
C ASP A 265 -10.34 15.24 -7.85
N ARG A 266 -10.82 16.49 -7.83
CA ARG A 266 -10.24 17.57 -7.03
C ARG A 266 -10.07 17.24 -5.53
N ARG A 267 -10.87 16.31 -4.99
CA ARG A 267 -10.77 15.89 -3.59
C ARG A 267 -9.43 15.24 -3.30
N ARG A 268 -8.84 14.58 -4.30
CA ARG A 268 -7.53 13.96 -4.20
C ARG A 268 -6.38 14.96 -4.11
N LEU A 269 -6.60 16.19 -4.62
CA LEU A 269 -5.64 17.29 -4.54
C LEU A 269 -5.59 17.96 -3.15
N ALA A 270 -6.64 17.83 -2.34
CA ALA A 270 -6.75 18.54 -1.07
C ALA A 270 -5.54 18.36 -0.12
N PRO A 271 -4.94 17.18 0.05
CA PRO A 271 -3.76 16.99 0.88
C PRO A 271 -2.50 17.67 0.33
N MET A 272 -2.47 18.01 -0.96
CA MET A 272 -1.29 18.54 -1.63
C MET A 272 -0.86 19.91 -1.11
N VAL A 273 -1.80 20.77 -0.75
CA VAL A 273 -1.53 22.14 -0.26
C VAL A 273 -0.60 22.11 0.96
N GLU A 274 -0.93 21.28 1.94
CA GLU A 274 -0.12 21.17 3.16
C GLU A 274 1.23 20.50 2.88
N ARG A 275 1.26 19.51 1.99
CA ARG A 275 2.48 18.81 1.59
C ARG A 275 3.45 19.73 0.85
N ILE A 276 2.95 20.56 -0.08
CA ILE A 276 3.73 21.59 -0.78
C ILE A 276 4.39 22.53 0.22
N ARG A 277 3.58 23.08 1.16
CA ARG A 277 4.07 23.99 2.19
C ARG A 277 5.15 23.34 3.07
N ARG A 278 4.90 22.13 3.54
CA ARG A 278 5.83 21.38 4.40
C ARG A 278 7.13 21.05 3.67
N ALA A 279 7.04 20.64 2.41
CA ALA A 279 8.21 20.28 1.61
C ALA A 279 9.02 21.46 1.08
N GLY A 280 8.52 22.70 1.19
CA GLY A 280 9.16 23.86 0.57
C GLY A 280 9.18 23.82 -0.95
N ALA A 281 8.18 23.18 -1.57
CA ALA A 281 8.08 23.06 -3.02
C ALA A 281 7.38 24.28 -3.61
N GLU A 282 8.15 25.22 -4.19
CA GLU A 282 7.65 26.54 -4.60
C GLU A 282 7.10 26.58 -6.03
N ILE A 283 7.40 25.58 -6.86
CA ILE A 283 7.10 25.57 -8.30
C ILE A 283 5.86 24.75 -8.67
N ILE A 284 5.07 24.27 -7.69
CA ILE A 284 3.88 23.45 -7.93
C ILE A 284 2.63 24.31 -7.94
N TYR A 285 1.90 24.28 -9.05
CA TYR A 285 0.65 25.01 -9.27
C TYR A 285 -0.52 24.03 -9.39
N ILE A 286 -1.37 23.99 -8.37
CA ILE A 286 -2.54 23.09 -8.34
C ILE A 286 -3.60 23.60 -9.33
N LYS A 287 -4.07 22.69 -10.20
CA LYS A 287 -5.14 22.91 -11.17
C LYS A 287 -6.36 22.07 -10.77
N GLU A 288 -7.34 22.69 -10.17
CA GLU A 288 -8.53 21.99 -9.65
C GLU A 288 -9.57 21.65 -10.73
N ARG A 289 -9.43 22.21 -11.92
CA ARG A 289 -10.39 22.09 -13.03
C ARG A 289 -9.66 21.98 -14.36
N ALA A 290 -10.17 21.16 -15.28
CA ALA A 290 -9.62 21.01 -16.61
C ALA A 290 -9.54 22.36 -17.38
N SER A 291 -10.47 23.28 -17.14
CA SER A 291 -10.43 24.62 -17.77
C SER A 291 -9.19 25.44 -17.38
N GLN A 292 -8.51 25.12 -16.28
CA GLN A 292 -7.27 25.79 -15.87
C GLN A 292 -6.02 25.26 -16.61
N LEU A 293 -6.18 24.19 -17.40
CA LEU A 293 -5.16 23.67 -18.29
C LEU A 293 -5.19 24.34 -19.69
N ALA A 294 -6.23 25.14 -19.97
CA ALA A 294 -6.35 25.87 -21.22
C ALA A 294 -5.11 26.76 -21.45
N GLY A 295 -4.54 26.70 -22.65
CA GLY A 295 -3.33 27.40 -23.04
C GLY A 295 -2.02 26.69 -22.66
N LEU A 296 -2.08 25.50 -22.09
CA LEU A 296 -0.91 24.63 -21.86
C LEU A 296 -0.68 23.63 -23.00
N GLU A 297 -1.61 23.51 -23.95
CA GLU A 297 -1.54 22.57 -25.06
C GLU A 297 -0.26 22.81 -25.89
N GLY A 298 0.50 21.74 -26.13
CA GLY A 298 1.75 21.77 -26.87
C GLY A 298 2.88 22.57 -26.21
N ARG A 299 2.82 22.80 -24.89
CA ARG A 299 3.80 23.67 -24.18
C ARG A 299 4.58 22.99 -23.06
N MET A 300 4.21 21.78 -22.68
CA MET A 300 4.88 21.08 -21.59
C MET A 300 6.10 20.34 -22.11
N ASP A 301 7.23 20.53 -21.45
CA ASP A 301 8.45 19.78 -21.72
C ASP A 301 8.24 18.31 -21.36
N ARG A 302 7.48 18.08 -20.29
CA ARG A 302 7.17 16.76 -19.75
C ARG A 302 5.73 16.67 -19.28
N VAL A 303 5.06 15.56 -19.62
CA VAL A 303 3.75 15.21 -19.09
C VAL A 303 3.86 13.86 -18.41
N LEU A 304 3.50 13.80 -17.12
CA LEU A 304 3.40 12.55 -16.37
C LEU A 304 1.93 12.13 -16.28
N ILE A 305 1.69 10.88 -16.55
CA ILE A 305 0.38 10.22 -16.39
C ILE A 305 0.51 9.03 -15.44
N ASP A 306 0.34 9.27 -14.15
CA ASP A 306 0.16 8.19 -13.15
C ASP A 306 -1.32 7.79 -13.15
N ALA A 307 -1.73 7.09 -14.20
CA ALA A 307 -3.12 6.83 -14.54
C ALA A 307 -3.88 6.05 -13.46
N PRO A 308 -5.19 6.26 -13.34
CA PRO A 308 -6.01 5.40 -12.49
C PRO A 308 -5.89 3.95 -12.93
N CYS A 309 -5.64 3.06 -11.97
CA CYS A 309 -5.45 1.63 -12.22
C CYS A 309 -6.24 0.79 -11.22
N THR A 310 -6.13 -0.53 -11.34
CA THR A 310 -6.75 -1.50 -10.41
C THR A 310 -6.09 -1.51 -9.02
N GLY A 311 -4.92 -0.92 -8.88
CA GLY A 311 -4.20 -0.84 -7.61
C GLY A 311 -3.47 -2.13 -7.22
N THR A 312 -3.20 -3.04 -8.14
CA THR A 312 -2.50 -4.31 -7.90
C THR A 312 -1.19 -4.10 -7.12
N GLY A 313 -0.38 -3.11 -7.49
CA GLY A 313 0.86 -2.77 -6.79
C GLY A 313 0.67 -2.33 -5.33
N THR A 314 -0.56 -2.10 -4.89
CA THR A 314 -0.88 -1.71 -3.50
C THR A 314 -1.39 -2.88 -2.64
N TRP A 315 -1.51 -4.12 -3.17
CA TRP A 315 -2.09 -5.25 -2.43
C TRP A 315 -1.35 -5.60 -1.14
N ARG A 316 -0.06 -5.35 -1.06
CA ARG A 316 0.69 -5.48 0.20
C ARG A 316 0.11 -4.59 1.29
N ARG A 317 -0.34 -3.36 0.95
CA ARG A 317 -0.92 -2.37 1.88
C ARG A 317 -2.44 -2.48 2.00
N ARG A 318 -3.11 -2.91 0.93
CA ARG A 318 -4.58 -3.01 0.83
C ARG A 318 -4.98 -4.40 0.31
N PRO A 319 -4.74 -5.46 1.09
CA PRO A 319 -4.97 -6.83 0.64
C PRO A 319 -6.45 -7.12 0.34
N ASP A 320 -7.37 -6.40 0.98
CA ASP A 320 -8.80 -6.47 0.69
C ASP A 320 -9.16 -6.07 -0.74
N ALA A 321 -8.41 -5.16 -1.34
CA ALA A 321 -8.64 -4.73 -2.73
C ALA A 321 -8.47 -5.90 -3.72
N LYS A 322 -7.55 -6.83 -3.42
CA LYS A 322 -7.32 -8.05 -4.21
C LYS A 322 -8.58 -8.92 -4.32
N TRP A 323 -9.36 -9.00 -3.24
CA TRP A 323 -10.56 -9.85 -3.16
C TRP A 323 -11.83 -9.14 -3.62
N ARG A 324 -11.76 -7.83 -3.87
CA ARG A 324 -12.89 -7.01 -4.36
C ARG A 324 -12.77 -6.63 -5.84
N ILE A 325 -11.65 -6.92 -6.48
CA ILE A 325 -11.45 -6.65 -7.90
C ILE A 325 -12.31 -7.58 -8.75
N SER A 326 -12.78 -7.10 -9.89
CA SER A 326 -13.55 -7.86 -10.86
C SER A 326 -13.07 -7.58 -12.30
N GLU A 327 -13.42 -8.44 -13.25
CA GLU A 327 -13.13 -8.22 -14.68
C GLU A 327 -13.69 -6.88 -15.16
N LYS A 328 -14.90 -6.52 -14.70
CA LYS A 328 -15.49 -5.21 -15.00
C LYS A 328 -14.59 -4.06 -14.52
N ASN A 329 -14.03 -4.15 -13.33
CA ASN A 329 -13.12 -3.11 -12.82
C ASN A 329 -11.87 -2.97 -13.71
N ILE A 330 -11.34 -4.07 -14.24
CA ILE A 330 -10.21 -4.02 -15.18
C ILE A 330 -10.63 -3.32 -16.46
N ALA A 331 -11.74 -3.71 -17.07
CA ALA A 331 -12.24 -3.11 -18.32
C ALA A 331 -12.51 -1.60 -18.16
N ASP A 332 -13.17 -1.21 -17.06
CA ASP A 332 -13.44 0.20 -16.75
C ASP A 332 -12.14 1.00 -16.60
N ARG A 333 -11.13 0.43 -15.92
CA ARG A 333 -9.83 1.11 -15.75
C ARG A 333 -9.02 1.21 -17.02
N THR A 334 -9.07 0.19 -17.89
CA THR A 334 -8.43 0.25 -19.20
C THR A 334 -9.03 1.38 -20.05
N ALA A 335 -10.36 1.50 -20.08
CA ALA A 335 -11.03 2.59 -20.78
C ALA A 335 -10.69 3.97 -20.19
N ASP A 336 -10.61 4.10 -18.86
CA ASP A 336 -10.16 5.32 -18.18
C ASP A 336 -8.73 5.67 -18.59
N GLN A 337 -7.83 4.68 -18.69
CA GLN A 337 -6.43 4.85 -19.06
C GLN A 337 -6.27 5.34 -20.48
N ASP A 338 -6.98 4.72 -21.43
CA ASP A 338 -6.98 5.13 -22.83
C ASP A 338 -7.40 6.60 -22.97
N LYS A 339 -8.50 6.96 -22.29
CA LYS A 339 -8.99 8.34 -22.29
C LYS A 339 -8.00 9.32 -21.67
N VAL A 340 -7.43 9.00 -20.53
CA VAL A 340 -6.47 9.86 -19.84
C VAL A 340 -5.22 10.06 -20.68
N LEU A 341 -4.75 9.01 -21.37
CA LEU A 341 -3.60 9.08 -22.26
C LEU A 341 -3.88 10.00 -23.46
N GLU A 342 -5.05 9.88 -24.09
CA GLU A 342 -5.49 10.75 -25.18
C GLU A 342 -5.61 12.21 -24.70
N ASP A 343 -6.33 12.46 -23.62
CA ASP A 343 -6.58 13.79 -23.07
C ASP A 343 -5.29 14.51 -22.64
N ALA A 344 -4.30 13.78 -22.11
CA ALA A 344 -3.07 14.36 -21.58
C ALA A 344 -1.99 14.55 -22.67
N SER A 345 -1.99 13.75 -23.73
CA SER A 345 -0.98 13.79 -24.77
C SER A 345 -0.91 15.14 -25.51
N ILE A 346 -2.03 15.85 -25.59
CA ILE A 346 -2.11 17.16 -26.29
C ILE A 346 -1.27 18.26 -25.64
N TYR A 347 -0.89 18.10 -24.35
CA TYR A 347 -0.11 19.11 -23.63
C TYR A 347 1.39 19.01 -23.91
N VAL A 348 1.88 17.88 -24.43
CA VAL A 348 3.31 17.69 -24.74
C VAL A 348 3.70 18.57 -25.92
N ARG A 349 4.77 19.38 -25.74
CA ARG A 349 5.31 20.17 -26.85
C ARG A 349 6.01 19.29 -27.90
N PRO A 350 6.20 19.74 -29.13
CA PRO A 350 7.09 19.06 -30.08
C PRO A 350 8.48 18.84 -29.47
N GLY A 351 8.94 17.58 -29.46
CA GLY A 351 10.21 17.17 -28.84
C GLY A 351 10.20 17.12 -27.32
N GLY A 352 9.02 17.25 -26.69
CA GLY A 352 8.84 16.95 -25.27
C GLY A 352 8.61 15.46 -25.02
N GLU A 353 8.47 15.09 -23.75
CA GLU A 353 8.33 13.70 -23.31
C GLU A 353 6.99 13.46 -22.58
N LEU A 354 6.41 12.28 -22.83
CA LEU A 354 5.26 11.77 -22.12
C LEU A 354 5.70 10.52 -21.36
N ALA A 355 5.54 10.53 -20.04
CA ALA A 355 5.76 9.38 -19.16
C ALA A 355 4.41 8.83 -18.69
N TYR A 356 4.16 7.53 -19.01
CA TYR A 356 2.94 6.80 -18.63
C TYR A 356 3.28 5.60 -17.74
#